data_3e5cf2b946fb43dfe88a57136b25e975
#
_entry.id   3e5cf2b946fb43dfe88a57136b25e975
#
_cell.length_a   1.000
_cell.length_b   1.000
_cell.length_c   1.000
_cell.angle_alpha   90.00
_cell.angle_beta   90.00
_cell.angle_gamma   90.00
#
_symmetry.space_group_name_H-M   'P 1'
#
loop_
_entity.id
_entity.type
_entity.pdbx_description
1 polymer ?
#
loop_
_entity_poly.entity_id
_entity_poly.type
_entity_poly.pdbx_seq_one_letter_code
_entity_poly.pdbx_strand_id
1 'polypeptide(L)'
;MLLNDARQQITDACSHLSDDGLVVGTAGNLSVREGDLVAITPSGLPYQEMRPDLVAVVEYATGKQVEGPLKPASELDLHLTALRATGQMSVVHTHSYAATTVASLEGVSALPAVHYYICMFGGSDVRVADYAIYGSPELAANVAKALEGRTA
;
A
#
# COMPACT_ATOMS: atom_id res chain seq x y z
N MET A 1 -21.92 -8.63 3.29
CA MET A 1 -20.72 -7.78 3.05
C MET A 1 -19.56 -8.71 2.84
N LEU A 2 -18.90 -8.64 1.69
CA LEU A 2 -17.72 -9.43 1.37
C LEU A 2 -16.52 -9.00 2.23
N LEU A 3 -15.64 -9.95 2.58
CA LEU A 3 -14.38 -9.70 3.29
C LEU A 3 -14.54 -8.90 4.58
N ASN A 4 -15.50 -9.26 5.42
CA ASN A 4 -15.78 -8.52 6.67
C ASN A 4 -14.56 -8.35 7.56
N ASP A 5 -13.81 -9.43 7.76
CA ASP A 5 -12.65 -9.44 8.66
C ASP A 5 -11.50 -8.57 8.07
N ALA A 6 -11.24 -8.70 6.77
CA ALA A 6 -10.26 -7.85 6.09
C ALA A 6 -10.63 -6.37 6.13
N ARG A 7 -11.91 -6.03 5.95
CA ARG A 7 -12.41 -4.65 6.06
C ARG A 7 -12.24 -4.09 7.47
N GLN A 8 -12.51 -4.91 8.50
CA GLN A 8 -12.29 -4.51 9.89
C GLN A 8 -10.81 -4.29 10.16
N GLN A 9 -9.93 -5.21 9.74
CA GLN A 9 -8.48 -5.07 9.86
C GLN A 9 -7.96 -3.78 9.21
N ILE A 10 -8.46 -3.45 8.01
CA ILE A 10 -8.11 -2.19 7.33
C ILE A 10 -8.55 -0.99 8.17
N THR A 11 -9.79 -1.00 8.69
CA THR A 11 -10.33 0.09 9.48
C THR A 11 -9.50 0.32 10.75
N ASP A 12 -9.17 -0.75 11.47
CA ASP A 12 -8.37 -0.68 12.69
C ASP A 12 -6.95 -0.17 12.39
N ALA A 13 -6.32 -0.68 11.33
CA ALA A 13 -5.00 -0.23 10.89
C ALA A 13 -5.00 1.26 10.46
N CYS A 14 -6.05 1.75 9.83
CA CYS A 14 -6.19 3.17 9.49
C CYS A 14 -6.08 4.08 10.71
N SER A 15 -6.72 3.72 11.82
CA SER A 15 -6.63 4.48 13.06
C SER A 15 -5.19 4.51 13.59
N HIS A 16 -4.54 3.36 13.66
CA HIS A 16 -3.14 3.26 14.13
C HIS A 16 -2.17 4.06 13.25
N LEU A 17 -2.28 3.96 11.93
CA LEU A 17 -1.39 4.70 11.02
C LEU A 17 -1.55 6.22 11.17
N SER A 18 -2.78 6.68 11.42
CA SER A 18 -3.07 8.10 11.67
C SER A 18 -2.48 8.55 13.01
N ASP A 19 -2.68 7.80 14.07
CA ASP A 19 -2.21 8.12 15.42
C ASP A 19 -0.68 8.10 15.51
N ASP A 20 -0.02 7.19 14.79
CA ASP A 20 1.44 7.06 14.72
C ASP A 20 2.10 8.08 13.76
N GLY A 21 1.31 8.90 13.07
CA GLY A 21 1.82 9.90 12.12
C GLY A 21 2.48 9.31 10.86
N LEU A 22 2.11 8.07 10.49
CA LEU A 22 2.63 7.39 9.30
C LEU A 22 1.88 7.79 8.02
N VAL A 23 0.76 8.45 8.17
CA VAL A 23 -0.05 9.00 7.08
C VAL A 23 -0.43 10.45 7.39
N VAL A 24 -0.61 11.26 6.35
CA VAL A 24 -1.00 12.68 6.47
C VAL A 24 -2.20 12.95 5.56
N GLY A 25 -3.28 13.50 6.13
CA GLY A 25 -4.51 13.78 5.39
C GLY A 25 -5.13 12.50 4.85
N THR A 26 -5.24 12.38 3.52
CA THR A 26 -5.77 11.20 2.82
C THR A 26 -4.69 10.45 2.02
N ALA A 27 -3.41 10.77 2.27
CA ALA A 27 -2.28 10.12 1.62
C ALA A 27 -2.04 8.72 2.21
N GLY A 28 -1.56 7.81 1.37
CA GLY A 28 -1.41 6.40 1.75
C GLY A 28 -2.70 5.60 1.58
N ASN A 29 -2.59 4.29 1.60
CA ASN A 29 -3.70 3.35 1.42
C ASN A 29 -3.31 1.95 1.88
N LEU A 30 -4.31 1.12 2.20
CA LEU A 30 -4.14 -0.24 2.68
C LEU A 30 -4.98 -1.20 1.85
N SER A 31 -4.44 -2.39 1.63
CA SER A 31 -5.22 -3.50 1.05
C SER A 31 -4.93 -4.83 1.73
N VAL A 32 -5.95 -5.69 1.75
CA VAL A 32 -5.87 -7.07 2.23
C VAL A 32 -6.52 -7.97 1.19
N ARG A 33 -5.79 -9.00 0.77
CA ARG A 33 -6.26 -10.02 -0.17
C ARG A 33 -6.72 -11.27 0.56
N GLU A 34 -7.89 -11.78 0.18
CA GLU A 34 -8.38 -13.09 0.55
C GLU A 34 -8.88 -13.82 -0.72
N GLY A 35 -8.17 -14.87 -1.09
CA GLY A 35 -8.48 -15.62 -2.32
C GLY A 35 -8.39 -14.74 -3.58
N ASP A 36 -9.49 -14.65 -4.31
CA ASP A 36 -9.60 -13.90 -5.56
C ASP A 36 -10.14 -12.46 -5.37
N LEU A 37 -10.28 -12.01 -4.14
CA LEU A 37 -10.77 -10.68 -3.79
C LEU A 37 -9.74 -9.89 -2.99
N VAL A 38 -9.79 -8.57 -3.13
CA VAL A 38 -8.96 -7.61 -2.38
C VAL A 38 -9.86 -6.53 -1.78
N ALA A 39 -9.83 -6.40 -0.46
CA ALA A 39 -10.36 -5.24 0.23
C ALA A 39 -9.32 -4.12 0.17
N ILE A 40 -9.74 -2.88 -0.13
CA ILE A 40 -8.84 -1.73 -0.25
C ILE A 40 -9.52 -0.46 0.25
N THR A 41 -8.76 0.41 0.91
CA THR A 41 -9.21 1.74 1.33
C THR A 41 -9.79 2.52 0.15
N PRO A 42 -10.88 3.28 0.35
CA PRO A 42 -11.42 4.13 -0.70
C PRO A 42 -10.57 5.37 -0.94
N SER A 43 -10.68 5.93 -2.13
CA SER A 43 -10.00 7.16 -2.53
C SER A 43 -10.54 8.39 -1.79
N GLY A 44 -9.64 9.20 -1.21
CA GLY A 44 -9.95 10.53 -0.69
C GLY A 44 -10.77 10.56 0.61
N LEU A 45 -10.93 9.43 1.30
CA LEU A 45 -11.60 9.38 2.59
C LEU A 45 -10.58 9.62 3.72
N PRO A 46 -10.85 10.56 4.66
CA PRO A 46 -10.00 10.72 5.84
C PRO A 46 -9.94 9.44 6.69
N TYR A 47 -8.76 9.13 7.23
CA TYR A 47 -8.54 7.91 8.01
C TYR A 47 -9.46 7.81 9.24
N GLN A 48 -9.80 8.94 9.86
CA GLN A 48 -10.69 9.02 11.03
C GLN A 48 -12.16 8.71 10.69
N GLU A 49 -12.52 8.78 9.41
CA GLU A 49 -13.88 8.47 8.92
C GLU A 49 -14.00 7.05 8.38
N MET A 50 -12.90 6.27 8.40
CA MET A 50 -12.87 4.92 7.86
C MET A 50 -13.80 4.00 8.66
N ARG A 51 -14.63 3.26 7.93
CA ARG A 51 -15.52 2.23 8.45
C ARG A 51 -15.53 1.04 7.51
N PRO A 52 -15.77 -0.19 8.02
CA PRO A 52 -15.76 -1.39 7.20
C PRO A 52 -16.71 -1.36 5.99
N ASP A 53 -17.87 -0.71 6.13
CA ASP A 53 -18.86 -0.58 5.05
C ASP A 53 -18.40 0.35 3.91
N LEU A 54 -17.43 1.22 4.15
CA LEU A 54 -16.86 2.14 3.16
C LEU A 54 -15.68 1.56 2.37
N VAL A 55 -15.02 0.52 2.91
CA VAL A 55 -13.89 -0.14 2.24
C VAL A 55 -14.37 -0.80 0.94
N ALA A 56 -13.69 -0.53 -0.17
CA ALA A 56 -14.00 -1.13 -1.45
C ALA A 56 -13.49 -2.58 -1.53
N VAL A 57 -14.19 -3.43 -2.30
CA VAL A 57 -13.71 -4.76 -2.66
C VAL A 57 -13.61 -4.87 -4.17
N VAL A 58 -12.47 -5.37 -4.63
CA VAL A 58 -12.17 -5.56 -6.05
C VAL A 58 -11.78 -7.01 -6.34
N GLU A 59 -11.94 -7.44 -7.58
CA GLU A 59 -11.37 -8.69 -8.07
C GLU A 59 -9.84 -8.57 -8.17
N TYR A 60 -9.11 -9.52 -7.60
CA TYR A 60 -7.64 -9.52 -7.65
C TYR A 60 -7.09 -9.60 -9.08
N ALA A 61 -7.74 -10.36 -9.95
CA ALA A 61 -7.28 -10.57 -11.33
C ALA A 61 -7.45 -9.31 -12.20
N THR A 62 -8.55 -8.59 -12.04
CA THR A 62 -8.96 -7.53 -12.97
C THR A 62 -8.92 -6.13 -12.37
N GLY A 63 -8.92 -6.00 -11.03
CA GLY A 63 -9.10 -4.73 -10.33
C GLY A 63 -10.53 -4.18 -10.39
N LYS A 64 -11.48 -4.93 -10.98
CA LYS A 64 -12.87 -4.49 -11.08
C LYS A 64 -13.52 -4.46 -9.70
N GLN A 65 -14.11 -3.33 -9.34
CA GLN A 65 -14.85 -3.20 -8.09
C GLN A 65 -16.11 -4.06 -8.12
N VAL A 66 -16.31 -4.87 -7.07
CA VAL A 66 -17.47 -5.76 -6.90
C VAL A 66 -18.33 -5.38 -5.71
N GLU A 67 -17.79 -4.65 -4.72
CA GLU A 67 -18.55 -4.16 -3.58
C GLU A 67 -17.93 -2.88 -2.99
N GLY A 68 -18.74 -2.10 -2.29
CA GLY A 68 -18.38 -0.84 -1.62
C GLY A 68 -18.97 0.37 -2.32
N PRO A 69 -19.39 1.41 -1.53
CA PRO A 69 -20.07 2.60 -2.06
C PRO A 69 -19.13 3.62 -2.70
N LEU A 70 -17.84 3.57 -2.34
CA LEU A 70 -16.81 4.51 -2.77
C LEU A 70 -15.85 3.85 -3.75
N LYS A 71 -15.20 4.66 -4.61
CA LYS A 71 -14.16 4.16 -5.51
C LYS A 71 -12.94 3.69 -4.71
N PRO A 72 -12.25 2.62 -5.13
CA PRO A 72 -11.00 2.19 -4.51
C PRO A 72 -9.93 3.29 -4.62
N ALA A 73 -8.90 3.19 -3.80
CA ALA A 73 -7.75 4.10 -3.83
C ALA A 73 -7.21 4.27 -5.25
N SER A 74 -6.74 5.47 -5.57
CA SER A 74 -6.17 5.80 -6.90
C SER A 74 -4.95 4.96 -7.26
N GLU A 75 -4.29 4.36 -6.27
CA GLU A 75 -3.12 3.50 -6.43
C GLU A 75 -3.45 1.99 -6.38
N LEU A 76 -4.70 1.65 -6.74
CA LEU A 76 -5.13 0.25 -6.83
C LEU A 76 -4.15 -0.61 -7.66
N ASP A 77 -3.69 -0.12 -8.80
CA ASP A 77 -2.75 -0.86 -9.67
C ASP A 77 -1.42 -1.13 -8.98
N LEU A 78 -0.91 -0.18 -8.20
CA LEU A 78 0.28 -0.37 -7.36
C LEU A 78 0.06 -1.50 -6.35
N HIS A 79 -1.07 -1.50 -5.63
CA HIS A 79 -1.41 -2.55 -4.67
C HIS A 79 -1.50 -3.92 -5.31
N LEU A 80 -2.26 -4.06 -6.39
CA LEU A 80 -2.41 -5.33 -7.10
C LEU A 80 -1.08 -5.84 -7.64
N THR A 81 -0.24 -4.93 -8.14
CA THR A 81 1.09 -5.26 -8.67
C THR A 81 2.04 -5.69 -7.55
N ALA A 82 2.06 -4.99 -6.42
CA ALA A 82 2.86 -5.37 -5.25
C ALA A 82 2.44 -6.73 -4.69
N LEU A 83 1.14 -6.99 -4.54
CA LEU A 83 0.62 -8.29 -4.10
C LEU A 83 1.05 -9.42 -5.03
N ARG A 84 1.07 -9.19 -6.35
CA ARG A 84 1.51 -10.18 -7.35
C ARG A 84 3.02 -10.41 -7.30
N ALA A 85 3.79 -9.34 -7.20
CA ALA A 85 5.26 -9.41 -7.21
C ALA A 85 5.83 -10.08 -5.96
N THR A 86 5.21 -9.87 -4.80
CA THR A 86 5.72 -10.34 -3.51
C THR A 86 5.05 -11.61 -3.02
N GLY A 87 3.86 -11.95 -3.53
CA GLY A 87 3.02 -13.03 -3.01
C GLY A 87 2.45 -12.76 -1.60
N GLN A 88 2.60 -11.54 -1.09
CA GLN A 88 2.05 -11.14 0.22
C GLN A 88 0.53 -11.04 0.17
N MET A 89 -0.10 -11.06 1.35
CA MET A 89 -1.56 -10.97 1.48
C MET A 89 -2.05 -9.55 1.78
N SER A 90 -1.15 -8.62 2.04
CA SER A 90 -1.50 -7.22 2.35
C SER A 90 -0.45 -6.25 1.83
N VAL A 91 -0.88 -5.02 1.56
CA VAL A 91 0.00 -3.88 1.28
C VAL A 91 -0.40 -2.73 2.20
N VAL A 92 0.60 -2.16 2.85
CA VAL A 92 0.47 -0.94 3.66
C VAL A 92 1.34 0.13 3.00
N HIS A 93 0.68 1.08 2.35
CA HIS A 93 1.34 2.23 1.72
C HIS A 93 1.21 3.44 2.64
N THR A 94 2.35 3.96 3.07
CA THR A 94 2.43 5.10 4.00
C THR A 94 3.17 6.28 3.38
N HIS A 95 3.01 7.45 3.99
CA HIS A 95 3.73 8.68 3.65
C HIS A 95 4.45 9.23 4.89
N SER A 96 5.18 8.37 5.62
CA SER A 96 5.98 8.83 6.76
C SER A 96 7.01 9.87 6.31
N TYR A 97 7.26 10.88 7.13
CA TYR A 97 8.17 11.98 6.79
C TYR A 97 9.56 11.47 6.42
N ALA A 98 10.10 10.51 7.19
CA ALA A 98 11.44 9.98 6.95
C ALA A 98 11.54 9.25 5.59
N ALA A 99 10.60 8.33 5.30
CA ALA A 99 10.59 7.60 4.04
C ALA A 99 10.37 8.52 2.84
N THR A 100 9.44 9.47 2.94
CA THR A 100 9.17 10.46 1.89
C THR A 100 10.39 11.34 1.64
N THR A 101 11.10 11.77 2.70
CA THR A 101 12.33 12.55 2.56
C THR A 101 13.39 11.76 1.79
N VAL A 102 13.65 10.51 2.20
CA VAL A 102 14.66 9.66 1.51
C VAL A 102 14.28 9.44 0.05
N ALA A 103 13.01 9.14 -0.22
CA ALA A 103 12.52 8.90 -1.58
C ALA A 103 12.58 10.16 -2.48
N SER A 104 12.68 11.36 -1.89
CA SER A 104 12.77 12.63 -2.62
C SER A 104 14.21 13.09 -2.88
N LEU A 105 15.22 12.37 -2.36
CA LEU A 105 16.62 12.75 -2.55
C LEU A 105 17.12 12.31 -3.94
N GLU A 106 17.74 13.24 -4.66
CA GLU A 106 18.37 12.96 -5.95
C GLU A 106 19.56 12.00 -5.78
N GLY A 107 19.66 11.00 -6.64
CA GLY A 107 20.76 10.04 -6.67
C GLY A 107 20.71 8.96 -5.58
N VAL A 108 19.68 8.93 -4.75
CA VAL A 108 19.47 7.86 -3.77
C VAL A 108 18.62 6.74 -4.40
N SER A 109 19.23 5.58 -4.61
CA SER A 109 18.54 4.39 -5.16
C SER A 109 18.22 3.33 -4.09
N ALA A 110 18.83 3.42 -2.92
CA ALA A 110 18.55 2.51 -1.81
C ALA A 110 19.01 3.11 -0.47
N LEU A 111 18.31 2.74 0.60
CA LEU A 111 18.73 2.93 1.97
C LEU A 111 19.53 1.68 2.40
N PRO A 112 20.81 1.80 2.79
CA PRO A 112 21.60 0.66 3.25
C PRO A 112 21.11 0.14 4.60
N ALA A 113 21.56 -1.05 5.00
CA ALA A 113 21.21 -1.68 6.28
C ALA A 113 21.76 -0.91 7.48
N VAL A 114 21.15 0.21 7.80
CA VAL A 114 21.48 1.04 8.98
C VAL A 114 20.94 0.43 10.30
N HIS A 115 20.05 -0.55 10.19
CA HIS A 115 19.48 -1.29 11.31
C HIS A 115 19.26 -2.75 10.91
N TYR A 116 19.48 -3.71 11.82
CA TYR A 116 19.36 -5.14 11.51
C TYR A 116 17.94 -5.57 11.12
N TYR A 117 16.89 -4.84 11.49
CA TYR A 117 15.51 -5.10 11.05
C TYR A 117 15.33 -5.01 9.54
N ILE A 118 16.17 -4.26 8.83
CA ILE A 118 16.11 -4.18 7.37
C ILE A 118 16.26 -5.57 6.73
N CYS A 119 17.05 -6.46 7.32
CA CYS A 119 17.20 -7.84 6.83
C CYS A 119 15.89 -8.65 6.86
N MET A 120 14.91 -8.26 7.70
CA MET A 120 13.60 -8.90 7.75
C MET A 120 12.75 -8.64 6.50
N PHE A 121 13.11 -7.62 5.71
CA PHE A 121 12.43 -7.29 4.46
C PHE A 121 12.96 -8.05 3.25
N GLY A 122 13.88 -9.00 3.46
CA GLY A 122 14.39 -9.90 2.41
C GLY A 122 15.77 -9.53 1.86
N GLY A 123 16.48 -8.56 2.47
CA GLY A 123 17.81 -8.19 2.00
C GLY A 123 18.55 -7.22 2.91
N SER A 124 19.64 -6.64 2.40
CA SER A 124 20.50 -5.71 3.14
C SER A 124 20.26 -4.23 2.80
N ASP A 125 19.19 -3.93 2.10
CA ASP A 125 18.81 -2.57 1.69
C ASP A 125 17.29 -2.42 1.60
N VAL A 126 16.81 -1.17 1.65
CA VAL A 126 15.46 -0.78 1.22
C VAL A 126 15.63 0.03 -0.06
N ARG A 127 15.09 -0.46 -1.17
CA ARG A 127 15.26 0.17 -2.48
C ARG A 127 14.32 1.35 -2.65
N VAL A 128 14.80 2.38 -3.34
CA VAL A 128 13.98 3.50 -3.79
C VAL A 128 13.56 3.23 -5.23
N ALA A 129 12.27 3.13 -5.47
CA ALA A 129 11.71 2.96 -6.82
C ALA A 129 11.92 4.23 -7.65
N ASP A 130 12.12 4.07 -8.97
CA ASP A 130 12.18 5.22 -9.87
C ASP A 130 10.88 6.02 -9.82
N TYR A 131 11.00 7.34 -9.90
CA TYR A 131 9.85 8.24 -9.84
C TYR A 131 8.92 8.05 -11.03
N ALA A 132 7.63 8.03 -10.77
CA ALA A 132 6.57 8.15 -11.75
C ALA A 132 5.35 8.82 -11.10
N ILE A 133 4.39 9.27 -11.93
CA ILE A 133 3.18 9.95 -11.43
C ILE A 133 2.32 8.96 -10.63
N TYR A 134 1.79 9.40 -9.49
CA TYR A 134 0.90 8.60 -8.66
C TYR A 134 -0.28 8.01 -9.46
N GLY A 135 -0.67 6.77 -9.13
CA GLY A 135 -1.74 6.04 -9.82
C GLY A 135 -1.40 5.60 -11.24
N SER A 136 -0.15 5.81 -11.72
CA SER A 136 0.25 5.38 -13.06
C SER A 136 0.70 3.90 -13.08
N PRO A 137 0.49 3.19 -14.21
CA PRO A 137 1.05 1.85 -14.40
C PRO A 137 2.59 1.83 -14.32
N GLU A 138 3.24 2.93 -14.71
CA GLU A 138 4.69 3.08 -14.62
C GLU A 138 5.16 3.04 -13.17
N LEU A 139 4.50 3.77 -12.26
CA LEU A 139 4.80 3.72 -10.83
C LEU A 139 4.64 2.30 -10.28
N ALA A 140 3.55 1.62 -10.61
CA ALA A 140 3.31 0.25 -10.20
C ALA A 140 4.43 -0.71 -10.67
N ALA A 141 4.90 -0.55 -11.91
CA ALA A 141 6.01 -1.35 -12.45
C ALA A 141 7.35 -1.04 -11.73
N ASN A 142 7.65 0.23 -11.46
CA ASN A 142 8.86 0.65 -10.76
C ASN A 142 8.88 0.10 -9.32
N VAL A 143 7.75 0.15 -8.63
CA VAL A 143 7.60 -0.44 -7.29
C VAL A 143 7.75 -1.96 -7.32
N ALA A 144 7.16 -2.65 -8.29
CA ALA A 144 7.34 -4.10 -8.42
C ALA A 144 8.81 -4.49 -8.60
N LYS A 145 9.55 -3.75 -9.43
CA LYS A 145 10.99 -3.93 -9.63
C LYS A 145 11.77 -3.70 -8.33
N ALA A 146 11.45 -2.67 -7.57
CA ALA A 146 12.10 -2.40 -6.29
C ALA A 146 11.81 -3.50 -5.26
N LEU A 147 10.62 -4.11 -5.30
CA LEU A 147 10.19 -5.19 -4.42
C LEU A 147 10.69 -6.59 -4.83
N GLU A 148 11.48 -6.75 -5.90
CA GLU A 148 12.04 -8.06 -6.28
C GLU A 148 12.89 -8.65 -5.15
N GLY A 149 12.44 -9.77 -4.54
CA GLY A 149 13.07 -10.41 -3.38
C GLY A 149 12.99 -9.58 -2.08
N ARG A 150 12.04 -8.64 -2.00
CA ARG A 150 11.80 -7.76 -0.84
C ARG A 150 10.32 -7.79 -0.46
N THR A 151 10.04 -7.37 0.79
CA THR A 151 8.67 -7.15 1.29
C THR A 151 8.44 -5.68 1.68
N ALA A 152 9.45 -4.84 1.62
CA ALA A 152 9.40 -3.39 1.79
C ALA A 152 10.57 -2.74 1.04
#